data_18e7ca69c63d1289eba0dbae6fbf851a
#
_entry.id   18e7ca69c63d1289eba0dbae6fbf851a
#
_cell.length_a   1.000
_cell.length_b   1.000
_cell.length_c   1.000
_cell.angle_alpha   90.00
_cell.angle_beta   90.00
_cell.angle_gamma   90.00
#
_symmetry.space_group_name_H-M   'P 1'
#
loop_
_entity.id
_entity.type
_entity.pdbx_description
1 polymer ?
#
loop_
_entity_poly.entity_id
_entity_poly.type
_entity_poly.pdbx_seq_one_letter_code
_entity_poly.pdbx_strand_id
1 'polypeptide(L)'
;DLAPDVMEQLRLLSNLETDTEKLIQIVLIGQPELDNVLAKESLRQLRQRITIQWELLPLNLEETRGYIQHRLNVALGKGKVSFSSSAVETVFRYSRGIPRMINVICDRTLLIAFTESTKKINPQIVKTAVQDIGSLAAIESWSSKFWKLVIPSAIAAGIGFLALNFLAL
;
A
#
# COMPACT_ATOMS: atom_id res chain seq x y z
N ASP A 1 -0.04 -13.08 8.02
CA ASP A 1 1.02 -14.03 7.67
C ASP A 1 0.49 -15.45 7.76
N LEU A 2 0.67 -16.25 6.69
CA LEU A 2 0.38 -17.67 6.74
C LEU A 2 1.48 -18.37 7.57
N ALA A 3 1.05 -19.09 8.61
CA ALA A 3 1.96 -19.89 9.40
C ALA A 3 2.58 -21.03 8.55
N PRO A 4 3.81 -21.48 8.84
CA PRO A 4 4.45 -22.58 8.10
C PRO A 4 3.58 -23.84 7.99
N ASP A 5 2.83 -24.14 9.05
CA ASP A 5 1.93 -25.31 9.11
C ASP A 5 0.80 -25.22 8.09
N VAL A 6 0.27 -24.01 7.85
CA VAL A 6 -0.76 -23.76 6.83
C VAL A 6 -0.18 -23.94 5.42
N MET A 7 1.08 -23.52 5.21
CA MET A 7 1.75 -23.73 3.92
C MET A 7 1.96 -25.21 3.62
N GLU A 8 2.23 -26.02 4.63
CA GLU A 8 2.34 -27.48 4.47
C GLU A 8 0.96 -28.12 4.17
N GLN A 9 -0.13 -27.63 4.78
CA GLN A 9 -1.47 -28.08 4.44
C GLN A 9 -1.84 -27.75 2.97
N LEU A 10 -1.43 -26.58 2.46
CA LEU A 10 -1.61 -26.23 1.05
C LEU A 10 -0.88 -27.22 0.12
N ARG A 11 0.29 -27.71 0.52
CA ARG A 11 1.01 -28.77 -0.20
C ARG A 11 0.16 -30.04 -0.29
N LEU A 12 -0.46 -30.46 0.83
CA LEU A 12 -1.32 -31.64 0.85
C LEU A 12 -2.55 -31.47 -0.04
N LEU A 13 -3.19 -30.30 0.00
CA LEU A 13 -4.32 -29.96 -0.87
C LEU A 13 -3.93 -29.97 -2.35
N SER A 14 -2.72 -29.53 -2.68
CA SER A 14 -2.23 -29.56 -4.08
C SER A 14 -2.05 -30.95 -4.66
N ASN A 15 -2.14 -32.00 -3.83
CA ASN A 15 -2.08 -33.41 -4.25
C ASN A 15 -3.46 -33.98 -4.66
N LEU A 16 -4.53 -33.20 -4.47
CA LEU A 16 -5.86 -33.64 -4.84
C LEU A 16 -6.00 -33.64 -6.38
N GLU A 17 -5.79 -34.80 -6.96
CA GLU A 17 -5.93 -35.04 -8.39
C GLU A 17 -6.61 -36.40 -8.62
N THR A 18 -7.29 -36.52 -9.74
CA THR A 18 -7.73 -37.81 -10.29
C THR A 18 -6.70 -38.33 -11.27
N ASP A 19 -6.87 -39.53 -11.79
CA ASP A 19 -5.97 -40.11 -12.78
C ASP A 19 -5.86 -39.25 -14.06
N THR A 20 -6.81 -38.35 -14.30
CA THR A 20 -6.92 -37.56 -15.54
C THR A 20 -6.95 -36.03 -15.31
N GLU A 21 -7.27 -35.54 -14.10
CA GLU A 21 -7.50 -34.11 -13.86
C GLU A 21 -6.99 -33.64 -12.51
N LYS A 22 -6.46 -32.42 -12.48
CA LYS A 22 -6.17 -31.69 -11.23
C LYS A 22 -7.46 -31.05 -10.71
N LEU A 23 -7.85 -31.39 -9.49
CA LEU A 23 -9.08 -30.89 -8.87
C LEU A 23 -8.95 -29.48 -8.32
N ILE A 24 -7.74 -29.03 -7.97
CA ILE A 24 -7.50 -27.73 -7.34
C ILE A 24 -6.30 -27.04 -7.99
N GLN A 25 -6.48 -25.78 -8.34
CA GLN A 25 -5.41 -24.88 -8.71
C GLN A 25 -5.19 -23.87 -7.59
N ILE A 26 -3.98 -23.82 -7.03
CA ILE A 26 -3.62 -22.93 -5.92
C ILE A 26 -2.79 -21.77 -6.46
N VAL A 27 -3.18 -20.54 -6.15
CA VAL A 27 -2.44 -19.32 -6.45
C VAL A 27 -2.02 -18.68 -5.13
N LEU A 28 -0.71 -18.52 -4.93
CA LEU A 28 -0.14 -17.82 -3.79
C LEU A 28 0.19 -16.39 -4.21
N ILE A 29 -0.36 -15.41 -3.50
CA ILE A 29 -0.11 -13.99 -3.74
C ILE A 29 0.42 -13.39 -2.45
N GLY A 30 1.55 -12.70 -2.52
CA GLY A 30 2.18 -12.06 -1.36
C GLY A 30 3.11 -10.93 -1.74
N GLN A 31 3.68 -10.29 -0.75
CA GLN A 31 4.76 -9.33 -0.90
C GLN A 31 6.09 -10.08 -1.17
N PRO A 32 7.19 -9.40 -1.54
CA PRO A 32 8.48 -10.03 -1.82
C PRO A 32 9.02 -10.94 -0.70
N GLU A 33 8.59 -10.71 0.55
CA GLU A 33 8.91 -11.54 1.70
C GLU A 33 8.38 -12.98 1.56
N LEU A 34 7.37 -13.21 0.71
CA LEU A 34 6.87 -14.55 0.42
C LEU A 34 7.96 -15.43 -0.19
N ASP A 35 8.84 -14.88 -1.02
CA ASP A 35 9.96 -15.62 -1.60
C ASP A 35 10.93 -16.10 -0.51
N ASN A 36 11.19 -15.28 0.50
CA ASN A 36 12.02 -15.65 1.65
C ASN A 36 11.35 -16.76 2.48
N VAL A 37 10.02 -16.75 2.58
CA VAL A 37 9.27 -17.81 3.28
C VAL A 37 9.35 -19.11 2.47
N LEU A 38 9.13 -19.06 1.16
CA LEU A 38 9.18 -20.23 0.28
C LEU A 38 10.61 -20.81 0.14
N ALA A 39 11.64 -19.99 0.37
CA ALA A 39 13.03 -20.44 0.33
C ALA A 39 13.43 -21.33 1.53
N LYS A 40 12.64 -21.38 2.60
CA LYS A 40 12.92 -22.23 3.76
C LYS A 40 12.96 -23.71 3.38
N GLU A 41 13.89 -24.45 3.96
CA GLU A 41 14.07 -25.88 3.70
C GLU A 41 12.81 -26.70 4.02
N SER A 42 12.08 -26.33 5.07
CA SER A 42 10.80 -26.94 5.44
C SER A 42 9.74 -26.88 4.34
N LEU A 43 9.81 -25.89 3.44
CA LEU A 43 8.85 -25.69 2.34
C LEU A 43 9.39 -26.12 0.97
N ARG A 44 10.53 -26.83 0.94
CA ARG A 44 11.16 -27.31 -0.30
C ARG A 44 10.21 -28.08 -1.20
N GLN A 45 9.40 -28.99 -0.63
CA GLN A 45 8.45 -29.78 -1.39
C GLN A 45 7.31 -28.95 -1.99
N LEU A 46 6.81 -27.95 -1.27
CA LEU A 46 5.82 -26.99 -1.79
C LEU A 46 6.44 -26.18 -2.93
N ARG A 47 7.64 -25.64 -2.76
CA ARG A 47 8.34 -24.85 -3.79
C ARG A 47 8.55 -25.65 -5.08
N GLN A 48 8.85 -26.93 -5.01
CA GLN A 48 9.02 -27.80 -6.20
C GLN A 48 7.71 -27.98 -7.01
N ARG A 49 6.55 -27.69 -6.42
CA ARG A 49 5.24 -27.76 -7.08
C ARG A 49 4.81 -26.44 -7.71
N ILE A 50 5.50 -25.34 -7.38
CA ILE A 50 5.25 -24.05 -8.00
C ILE A 50 5.84 -24.09 -9.41
N THR A 51 4.96 -24.18 -10.40
CA THR A 51 5.36 -24.26 -11.82
C THR A 51 5.50 -22.90 -12.47
N ILE A 52 4.81 -21.88 -11.92
CA ILE A 52 4.82 -20.50 -12.44
C ILE A 52 5.05 -19.57 -11.26
N GLN A 53 6.08 -18.74 -11.37
CA GLN A 53 6.36 -17.66 -10.43
C GLN A 53 6.46 -16.36 -11.24
N TRP A 54 5.77 -15.34 -10.75
CA TRP A 54 5.74 -14.04 -11.40
C TRP A 54 5.86 -12.93 -10.39
N GLU A 55 6.75 -11.97 -10.66
CA GLU A 55 6.90 -10.75 -9.87
C GLU A 55 6.22 -9.57 -10.56
N LEU A 56 5.36 -8.86 -9.82
CA LEU A 56 4.73 -7.64 -10.31
C LEU A 56 5.66 -6.45 -10.07
N LEU A 57 6.34 -6.03 -11.12
CA LEU A 57 7.21 -4.86 -11.09
C LEU A 57 6.39 -3.55 -11.06
N PRO A 58 6.95 -2.47 -10.51
CA PRO A 58 6.38 -1.14 -10.65
C PRO A 58 6.19 -0.78 -12.13
N LEU A 59 5.13 -0.04 -12.44
CA LEU A 59 4.85 0.43 -13.79
C LEU A 59 5.95 1.37 -14.29
N ASN A 60 6.32 1.27 -15.55
CA ASN A 60 7.16 2.27 -16.20
C ASN A 60 6.36 3.56 -16.52
N LEU A 61 7.00 4.57 -17.12
CA LEU A 61 6.36 5.86 -17.41
C LEU A 61 5.17 5.72 -18.37
N GLU A 62 5.31 4.94 -19.44
CA GLU A 62 4.24 4.75 -20.43
C GLU A 62 3.09 3.93 -19.85
N GLU A 63 3.38 2.91 -19.08
CA GLU A 63 2.37 2.12 -18.37
C GLU A 63 1.65 2.98 -17.32
N THR A 64 2.37 3.86 -16.60
CA THR A 64 1.77 4.83 -15.67
C THR A 64 0.84 5.78 -16.40
N ARG A 65 1.21 6.26 -17.60
CA ARG A 65 0.35 7.09 -18.45
C ARG A 65 -0.93 6.36 -18.84
N GLY A 66 -0.79 5.15 -19.37
CA GLY A 66 -1.91 4.28 -19.74
C GLY A 66 -2.83 3.98 -18.56
N TYR A 67 -2.24 3.69 -17.39
CA TYR A 67 -2.97 3.41 -16.16
C TYR A 67 -3.83 4.61 -15.71
N ILE A 68 -3.25 5.81 -15.63
CA ILE A 68 -3.97 7.04 -15.26
C ILE A 68 -5.11 7.30 -16.26
N GLN A 69 -4.82 7.22 -17.57
CA GLN A 69 -5.82 7.46 -18.59
C GLN A 69 -6.97 6.45 -18.52
N HIS A 70 -6.67 5.17 -18.33
CA HIS A 70 -7.68 4.13 -18.18
C HIS A 70 -8.59 4.42 -16.97
N ARG A 71 -8.02 4.71 -15.80
CA ARG A 71 -8.78 5.04 -14.60
C ARG A 71 -9.68 6.26 -14.78
N LEU A 72 -9.18 7.30 -15.41
CA LEU A 72 -9.97 8.50 -15.71
C LEU A 72 -11.14 8.19 -16.67
N ASN A 73 -10.91 7.39 -17.70
CA ASN A 73 -11.95 7.01 -18.66
C ASN A 73 -13.07 6.20 -17.99
N VAL A 74 -12.72 5.29 -17.07
CA VAL A 74 -13.69 4.48 -16.32
C VAL A 74 -14.50 5.35 -15.35
N ALA A 75 -13.83 6.25 -14.61
CA ALA A 75 -14.49 7.05 -13.57
C ALA A 75 -15.29 8.24 -14.10
N LEU A 76 -14.78 8.95 -15.08
CA LEU A 76 -15.30 10.27 -15.51
C LEU A 76 -15.87 10.25 -16.95
N GLY A 77 -15.65 9.19 -17.71
CA GLY A 77 -15.88 9.16 -19.15
C GLY A 77 -14.84 9.98 -19.93
N LYS A 78 -14.86 9.85 -21.26
CA LYS A 78 -13.86 10.46 -22.13
C LYS A 78 -13.92 12.00 -22.08
N GLY A 79 -12.77 12.64 -21.92
CA GLY A 79 -12.57 14.07 -22.21
C GLY A 79 -12.93 15.07 -21.12
N LYS A 80 -13.31 14.63 -19.90
CA LYS A 80 -13.68 15.57 -18.81
C LYS A 80 -12.50 16.19 -18.08
N VAL A 81 -11.44 15.43 -17.83
CA VAL A 81 -10.20 15.87 -17.16
C VAL A 81 -9.00 15.25 -17.88
N SER A 82 -7.90 15.97 -17.98
CA SER A 82 -6.68 15.49 -18.62
C SER A 82 -5.44 15.89 -17.85
N PHE A 83 -4.48 14.96 -17.75
CA PHE A 83 -3.13 15.22 -17.25
C PHE A 83 -2.22 15.56 -18.42
N SER A 84 -1.44 16.65 -18.31
CA SER A 84 -0.37 16.93 -19.27
C SER A 84 0.72 15.86 -19.18
N SER A 85 1.54 15.68 -20.23
CA SER A 85 2.64 14.73 -20.21
C SER A 85 3.59 14.98 -19.03
N SER A 86 3.93 16.24 -18.77
CA SER A 86 4.79 16.62 -17.64
C SER A 86 4.12 16.41 -16.26
N ALA A 87 2.79 16.46 -16.17
CA ALA A 87 2.07 16.08 -14.95
C ALA A 87 2.18 14.58 -14.70
N VAL A 88 1.99 13.74 -15.73
CA VAL A 88 2.17 12.28 -15.64
C VAL A 88 3.60 11.93 -15.23
N GLU A 89 4.61 12.55 -15.82
CA GLU A 89 6.02 12.38 -15.42
C GLU A 89 6.25 12.74 -13.95
N THR A 90 5.58 13.79 -13.48
CA THR A 90 5.65 14.20 -12.06
C THR A 90 5.00 13.15 -11.18
N VAL A 91 3.82 12.62 -11.52
CA VAL A 91 3.17 11.51 -10.79
C VAL A 91 4.10 10.30 -10.77
N PHE A 92 4.66 9.89 -11.92
CA PHE A 92 5.57 8.75 -12.02
C PHE A 92 6.79 8.91 -11.11
N ARG A 93 7.42 10.08 -11.11
CA ARG A 93 8.60 10.38 -10.29
C ARG A 93 8.34 10.19 -8.79
N TYR A 94 7.20 10.65 -8.30
CA TYR A 94 6.85 10.55 -6.89
C TYR A 94 6.29 9.18 -6.50
N SER A 95 5.51 8.56 -7.39
CA SER A 95 4.92 7.23 -7.15
C SER A 95 5.91 6.09 -7.37
N ARG A 96 7.01 6.33 -8.12
CA ARG A 96 7.95 5.31 -8.60
C ARG A 96 7.25 4.17 -9.36
N GLY A 97 6.14 4.48 -10.05
CA GLY A 97 5.34 3.48 -10.77
C GLY A 97 4.50 2.55 -9.90
N ILE A 98 4.44 2.76 -8.58
CA ILE A 98 3.64 1.93 -7.68
C ILE A 98 2.16 2.31 -7.81
N PRO A 99 1.24 1.41 -8.26
CA PRO A 99 -0.15 1.73 -8.56
C PRO A 99 -0.90 2.36 -7.38
N ARG A 100 -0.67 1.88 -6.16
CA ARG A 100 -1.27 2.46 -4.95
C ARG A 100 -0.87 3.93 -4.78
N MET A 101 0.41 4.26 -4.97
CA MET A 101 0.90 5.64 -4.85
C MET A 101 0.40 6.52 -5.99
N ILE A 102 0.32 5.98 -7.21
CA ILE A 102 -0.28 6.68 -8.35
C ILE A 102 -1.71 7.10 -8.00
N ASN A 103 -2.52 6.18 -7.46
CA ASN A 103 -3.90 6.48 -7.08
C ASN A 103 -3.96 7.58 -6.02
N VAL A 104 -3.22 7.46 -4.93
CA VAL A 104 -3.21 8.46 -3.84
C VAL A 104 -2.84 9.85 -4.36
N ILE A 105 -1.79 9.95 -5.19
CA ILE A 105 -1.36 11.22 -5.78
C ILE A 105 -2.42 11.76 -6.75
N CYS A 106 -2.98 10.92 -7.62
CA CYS A 106 -4.00 11.35 -8.58
C CYS A 106 -5.29 11.79 -7.91
N ASP A 107 -5.77 11.06 -6.90
CA ASP A 107 -6.98 11.42 -6.16
C ASP A 107 -6.82 12.78 -5.49
N ARG A 108 -5.69 13.02 -4.82
CA ARG A 108 -5.40 14.32 -4.20
C ARG A 108 -5.26 15.44 -5.24
N THR A 109 -4.60 15.15 -6.37
CA THR A 109 -4.45 16.09 -7.48
C THR A 109 -5.82 16.47 -8.07
N LEU A 110 -6.72 15.51 -8.27
CA LEU A 110 -8.06 15.76 -8.78
C LEU A 110 -8.90 16.58 -7.80
N LEU A 111 -8.75 16.38 -6.50
CA LEU A 111 -9.42 17.17 -5.49
C LEU A 111 -8.97 18.64 -5.54
N ILE A 112 -7.65 18.91 -5.63
CA ILE A 112 -7.11 20.26 -5.77
C ILE A 112 -7.60 20.90 -7.08
N ALA A 113 -7.55 20.16 -8.21
CA ALA A 113 -8.02 20.64 -9.48
C ALA A 113 -9.51 20.99 -9.46
N PHE A 114 -10.32 20.26 -8.71
CA PHE A 114 -11.72 20.55 -8.50
C PHE A 114 -11.92 21.87 -7.74
N THR A 115 -11.16 22.11 -6.67
CA THR A 115 -11.23 23.38 -5.93
C THR A 115 -10.79 24.57 -6.78
N GLU A 116 -9.82 24.37 -7.69
CA GLU A 116 -9.34 25.40 -8.63
C GLU A 116 -10.21 25.49 -9.90
N SER A 117 -11.30 24.72 -10.00
CA SER A 117 -12.19 24.67 -11.16
C SER A 117 -11.45 24.40 -12.49
N THR A 118 -10.32 23.69 -12.46
CA THR A 118 -9.52 23.37 -13.65
C THR A 118 -9.73 21.92 -14.09
N LYS A 119 -9.76 21.72 -15.43
CA LYS A 119 -9.86 20.40 -16.05
C LYS A 119 -8.52 19.91 -16.65
N LYS A 120 -7.53 20.80 -16.71
CA LYS A 120 -6.21 20.49 -17.24
C LYS A 120 -5.19 20.44 -16.12
N ILE A 121 -4.74 19.24 -15.80
CA ILE A 121 -3.78 19.01 -14.72
C ILE A 121 -2.37 19.29 -15.24
N ASN A 122 -1.68 20.22 -14.60
CA ASN A 122 -0.28 20.56 -14.84
C ASN A 122 0.62 20.01 -13.72
N PRO A 123 1.96 20.03 -13.88
CA PRO A 123 2.89 19.53 -12.86
C PRO A 123 2.80 20.25 -11.51
N GLN A 124 2.38 21.53 -11.50
CA GLN A 124 2.32 22.32 -10.27
C GLN A 124 1.23 21.79 -9.34
N ILE A 125 0.04 21.50 -9.88
CA ILE A 125 -1.07 20.92 -9.11
C ILE A 125 -0.64 19.56 -8.50
N VAL A 126 0.08 18.72 -9.27
CA VAL A 126 0.62 17.44 -8.77
C VAL A 126 1.61 17.65 -7.64
N LYS A 127 2.53 18.63 -7.75
CA LYS A 127 3.49 18.93 -6.67
C LYS A 127 2.80 19.40 -5.41
N THR A 128 1.79 20.26 -5.52
CA THR A 128 0.96 20.69 -4.38
C THR A 128 0.28 19.50 -3.72
N ALA A 129 -0.28 18.58 -4.52
CA ALA A 129 -0.90 17.35 -4.01
C ALA A 129 0.09 16.47 -3.23
N VAL A 130 1.31 16.31 -3.74
CA VAL A 130 2.35 15.51 -3.06
C VAL A 130 2.80 16.16 -1.75
N GLN A 131 2.96 17.48 -1.71
CA GLN A 131 3.29 18.20 -0.48
C GLN A 131 2.20 18.06 0.57
N ASP A 132 0.96 18.12 0.16
CA ASP A 132 -0.21 17.98 1.02
C ASP A 132 -0.30 16.56 1.63
N ILE A 133 -0.07 15.52 0.83
CA ILE A 133 0.04 14.13 1.31
C ILE A 133 1.16 13.99 2.33
N GLY A 134 2.34 14.56 2.06
CA GLY A 134 3.49 14.53 2.97
C GLY A 134 3.21 15.22 4.30
N SER A 135 2.49 16.34 4.29
CA SER A 135 2.10 17.06 5.49
C SER A 135 1.11 16.28 6.35
N LEU A 136 0.15 15.60 5.75
CA LEU A 136 -0.81 14.73 6.46
C LEU A 136 -0.12 13.55 7.13
N ALA A 137 0.79 12.87 6.43
CA ALA A 137 1.59 11.78 7.00
C ALA A 137 2.47 12.23 8.18
N ALA A 138 3.00 13.46 8.12
CA ALA A 138 3.77 14.06 9.22
C ALA A 138 2.89 14.33 10.45
N ILE A 139 1.66 14.81 10.26
CA ILE A 139 0.70 15.06 11.33
C ILE A 139 0.29 13.76 12.03
N GLU A 140 0.00 12.70 11.28
CA GLU A 140 -0.33 11.38 11.85
C GLU A 140 0.85 10.80 12.65
N SER A 141 2.08 10.90 12.13
CA SER A 141 3.29 10.46 12.84
C SER A 141 3.52 11.26 14.13
N TRP A 142 3.27 12.57 14.12
CA TRP A 142 3.43 13.41 15.30
C TRP A 142 2.37 13.13 16.37
N SER A 143 1.13 12.96 15.97
CA SER A 143 0.03 12.61 16.86
C SER A 143 0.29 11.28 17.59
N SER A 144 0.74 10.25 16.89
CA SER A 144 1.04 8.95 17.49
C SER A 144 2.20 9.00 18.49
N LYS A 145 3.22 9.83 18.25
CA LYS A 145 4.35 10.03 19.17
C LYS A 145 3.93 10.86 20.39
N PHE A 146 3.08 11.86 20.19
CA PHE A 146 2.57 12.71 21.27
C PHE A 146 1.78 11.90 22.30
N TRP A 147 0.85 11.05 21.87
CA TRP A 147 0.07 10.19 22.76
C TRP A 147 0.93 9.17 23.53
N LYS A 148 2.00 8.65 22.91
CA LYS A 148 2.94 7.74 23.58
C LYS A 148 3.74 8.38 24.70
N LEU A 149 3.91 9.70 24.68
CA LEU A 149 4.62 10.47 25.72
C LEU A 149 3.67 11.01 26.80
N VAL A 150 2.50 11.49 26.41
CA VAL A 150 1.55 12.14 27.31
C VAL A 150 0.85 11.15 28.25
N ILE A 151 0.42 9.99 27.73
CA ILE A 151 -0.29 8.99 28.57
C ILE A 151 0.57 8.49 29.73
N PRO A 152 1.83 8.03 29.52
CA PRO A 152 2.68 7.57 30.63
C PRO A 152 2.97 8.67 31.64
N SER A 153 3.20 9.90 31.21
CA SER A 153 3.49 11.03 32.11
C SER A 153 2.27 11.43 32.96
N ALA A 154 1.07 11.40 32.42
CA ALA A 154 -0.16 11.66 33.12
C ALA A 154 -0.45 10.58 34.18
N ILE A 155 -0.21 9.31 33.84
CA ILE A 155 -0.35 8.18 34.80
C ILE A 155 0.67 8.30 35.94
N ALA A 156 1.93 8.62 35.63
CA ALA A 156 2.98 8.80 36.62
C ALA A 156 2.67 9.97 37.58
N ALA A 157 2.16 11.09 37.06
CA ALA A 157 1.74 12.23 37.85
C ALA A 157 0.54 11.89 38.77
N GLY A 158 -0.43 11.12 38.24
CA GLY A 158 -1.60 10.67 39.03
C GLY A 158 -1.21 9.73 40.17
N ILE A 159 -0.31 8.79 39.94
CA ILE A 159 0.22 7.88 40.97
C ILE A 159 1.01 8.66 42.03
N GLY A 160 1.85 9.61 41.61
CA GLY A 160 2.60 10.48 42.55
C GLY A 160 1.70 11.34 43.42
N PHE A 161 0.62 11.90 42.86
CA PHE A 161 -0.37 12.66 43.59
C PHE A 161 -1.14 11.81 44.64
N LEU A 162 -1.51 10.57 44.28
CA LEU A 162 -2.17 9.64 45.17
C LEU A 162 -1.22 9.19 46.34
N ALA A 163 0.04 8.94 46.02
CA ALA A 163 1.04 8.55 47.02
C ALA A 163 1.31 9.69 48.03
N LEU A 164 1.39 10.93 47.59
CA LEU A 164 1.55 12.10 48.45
C LEU A 164 0.36 12.31 49.41
N ASN A 165 -0.86 12.09 48.94
CA ASN A 165 -2.06 12.18 49.79
C ASN A 165 -2.15 11.03 50.81
N PHE A 166 -1.64 9.85 50.49
CA PHE A 166 -1.61 8.69 51.39
C PHE A 166 -0.56 8.83 52.50
N LEU A 167 0.55 9.53 52.22
CA LEU A 167 1.61 9.80 53.22
C LEU A 167 1.29 10.96 54.17
N ALA A 168 0.29 11.77 53.83
CA ALA A 168 -0.16 12.95 54.60
C ALA A 168 -1.33 12.65 55.57
N LEU A 169 -1.81 11.42 55.60
CA LEU A 169 -2.81 10.87 56.52
C LEU A 169 -2.16 10.03 57.60
#